data_0d8119a65a1d3b7f2607231288853cb8
#
_entry.id   0d8119a65a1d3b7f2607231288853cb8
#
_cell.length_a   1.000
_cell.length_b   1.000
_cell.length_c   1.000
_cell.angle_alpha   90.00
_cell.angle_beta   90.00
_cell.angle_gamma   90.00
#
_symmetry.space_group_name_H-M   'P 1'
#
loop_
_entity.id
_entity.type
_entity.pdbx_description
1 polymer ?
#
loop_
_entity_poly.entity_id
_entity_poly.type
_entity_poly.pdbx_seq_one_letter_code
_entity_poly.pdbx_strand_id
1 'polypeptide(L)'
;MIIYTLITQKDLQMSHKDKDLEEIYNDVFGDAIKYMRDYEVQAVAATYMAIAMRLYKTHLDDDEYKSMIQTVMETEVKPYREPKLH
;
A
#
# COMPACT_ATOMS: atom_id res chain seq x y z
N MET A 1 -6.80 3.26 8.50
CA MET A 1 -6.13 3.29 7.22
C MET A 1 -6.46 2.09 6.41
N ILE A 2 -6.94 2.30 5.25
CA ILE A 2 -7.37 1.18 4.44
C ILE A 2 -6.22 0.28 4.00
N ILE A 3 -5.14 0.88 3.58
CA ILE A 3 -4.02 0.06 3.14
C ILE A 3 -3.40 -0.70 4.30
N TYR A 4 -3.45 -0.12 5.48
CA TYR A 4 -2.97 -0.79 6.66
C TYR A 4 -3.83 -2.01 6.94
N THR A 5 -5.13 -1.87 6.81
CA THR A 5 -6.05 -2.97 7.00
C THR A 5 -5.79 -4.07 5.99
N LEU A 6 -5.54 -3.70 4.75
CA LEU A 6 -5.27 -4.69 3.73
C LEU A 6 -4.04 -5.53 4.07
N ILE A 7 -3.01 -4.89 4.57
CA ILE A 7 -1.80 -5.59 4.94
C ILE A 7 -2.04 -6.54 6.10
N THR A 8 -2.69 -6.04 7.15
CA THR A 8 -2.88 -6.85 8.36
C THR A 8 -3.87 -7.97 8.15
N GLN A 9 -4.71 -7.86 7.14
CA GLN A 9 -5.69 -8.88 6.89
C GLN A 9 -5.07 -10.26 6.66
N LYS A 10 -3.91 -10.29 6.07
CA LYS A 10 -3.23 -11.54 5.82
C LYS A 10 -2.51 -12.09 7.04
N ASP A 11 -2.22 -11.22 7.98
CA ASP A 11 -1.40 -11.60 9.11
C ASP A 11 -2.10 -11.37 10.43
N LEU A 12 -3.34 -11.77 10.49
CA LEU A 12 -4.12 -11.50 11.68
C LEU A 12 -3.52 -12.08 12.95
N GLN A 13 -2.84 -13.22 12.84
CA GLN A 13 -2.28 -13.78 14.04
C GLN A 13 -0.94 -13.18 14.38
N MET A 14 -0.48 -12.23 13.62
CA MET A 14 0.80 -11.60 13.89
C MET A 14 0.62 -10.21 14.37
N SER A 15 -0.20 -10.05 15.38
CA SER A 15 -0.54 -8.73 15.86
C SER A 15 0.68 -7.95 16.35
N HIS A 16 1.73 -8.65 16.76
CA HIS A 16 2.93 -7.95 17.19
C HIS A 16 3.54 -7.13 16.07
N LYS A 17 3.13 -7.37 14.83
CA LYS A 17 3.65 -6.62 13.70
C LYS A 17 2.87 -5.37 13.38
N ASP A 18 1.82 -5.10 14.11
CA ASP A 18 1.03 -3.91 13.85
C ASP A 18 1.87 -2.65 13.97
N LYS A 19 2.75 -2.62 14.95
CA LYS A 19 3.62 -1.50 15.14
C LYS A 19 4.58 -1.33 13.98
N ASP A 20 5.12 -2.44 13.51
CA ASP A 20 6.02 -2.41 12.36
C ASP A 20 5.30 -1.91 11.12
N LEU A 21 4.10 -2.38 10.91
CA LEU A 21 3.33 -1.93 9.75
C LEU A 21 3.04 -0.45 9.82
N GLU A 22 2.76 0.04 11.00
CA GLU A 22 2.49 1.45 11.17
C GLU A 22 3.72 2.28 10.87
N GLU A 23 4.87 1.84 11.33
CA GLU A 23 6.10 2.54 11.06
C GLU A 23 6.44 2.54 9.58
N ILE A 24 6.29 1.39 8.94
CA ILE A 24 6.56 1.30 7.52
C ILE A 24 5.62 2.21 6.75
N TYR A 25 4.35 2.18 7.11
CA TYR A 25 3.38 3.01 6.43
C TYR A 25 3.74 4.48 6.56
N ASN A 26 4.07 4.90 7.78
CA ASN A 26 4.39 6.30 8.00
C ASN A 26 5.62 6.74 7.22
N ASP A 27 6.63 5.89 7.18
CA ASP A 27 7.83 6.22 6.44
C ASP A 27 7.57 6.30 4.95
N VAL A 28 6.88 5.31 4.42
CA VAL A 28 6.61 5.28 2.99
C VAL A 28 5.68 6.43 2.60
N PHE A 29 4.68 6.67 3.42
CA PHE A 29 3.76 7.76 3.13
C PHE A 29 4.49 9.11 3.17
N GLY A 30 5.41 9.28 4.12
CA GLY A 30 6.20 10.49 4.16
C GLY A 30 7.01 10.69 2.91
N ASP A 31 7.60 9.60 2.40
CA ASP A 31 8.32 9.68 1.15
C ASP A 31 7.40 10.02 -0.02
N ALA A 32 6.23 9.43 -0.03
CA ALA A 32 5.27 9.71 -1.09
C ALA A 32 4.90 11.19 -1.10
N ILE A 33 4.70 11.76 0.07
CA ILE A 33 4.38 13.19 0.15
C ILE A 33 5.50 14.02 -0.44
N LYS A 34 6.74 13.67 -0.16
CA LYS A 34 7.87 14.40 -0.72
C LYS A 34 7.87 14.35 -2.24
N TYR A 35 7.64 13.16 -2.78
CA TYR A 35 7.62 13.03 -4.24
C TYR A 35 6.47 13.80 -4.86
N MET A 36 5.35 13.87 -4.16
CA MET A 36 4.19 14.57 -4.72
C MET A 36 4.36 16.07 -4.79
N ARG A 37 5.39 16.60 -4.16
CA ARG A 37 5.70 18.01 -4.31
C ARG A 37 6.29 18.31 -5.66
N ASP A 38 7.04 17.36 -6.22
CA ASP A 38 7.79 17.60 -7.44
C ASP A 38 7.29 16.84 -8.64
N TYR A 39 6.49 15.80 -8.42
CA TYR A 39 6.05 14.91 -9.49
C TYR A 39 4.54 14.74 -9.41
N GLU A 40 3.97 14.33 -10.53
CA GLU A 40 2.54 14.11 -10.57
C GLU A 40 2.14 12.96 -9.66
N VAL A 41 1.00 13.12 -9.00
CA VAL A 41 0.51 12.12 -8.07
C VAL A 41 0.34 10.77 -8.75
N GLN A 42 -0.15 10.78 -9.99
CA GLN A 42 -0.37 9.53 -10.70
C GLN A 42 0.94 8.79 -10.96
N ALA A 43 1.98 9.53 -11.27
CA ALA A 43 3.28 8.91 -11.48
C ALA A 43 3.82 8.30 -10.19
N VAL A 44 3.63 9.01 -9.09
CA VAL A 44 4.08 8.50 -7.79
C VAL A 44 3.29 7.24 -7.42
N ALA A 45 1.97 7.30 -7.58
CA ALA A 45 1.13 6.16 -7.24
C ALA A 45 1.46 4.95 -8.10
N ALA A 46 1.66 5.17 -9.40
CA ALA A 46 2.00 4.07 -10.30
C ALA A 46 3.31 3.42 -9.92
N THR A 47 4.26 4.23 -9.50
CA THR A 47 5.56 3.71 -9.09
C THR A 47 5.43 2.82 -7.86
N TYR A 48 4.68 3.28 -6.85
CA TYR A 48 4.47 2.46 -5.67
C TYR A 48 3.72 1.18 -6.00
N MET A 49 2.73 1.28 -6.87
CA MET A 49 1.98 0.10 -7.26
C MET A 49 2.89 -0.91 -7.96
N ALA A 50 3.74 -0.43 -8.86
CA ALA A 50 4.64 -1.32 -9.57
C ALA A 50 5.59 -2.03 -8.61
N ILE A 51 6.12 -1.29 -7.64
CA ILE A 51 7.02 -1.89 -6.67
C ILE A 51 6.27 -2.93 -5.84
N ALA A 52 5.07 -2.61 -5.39
CA ALA A 52 4.30 -3.52 -4.57
C ALA A 52 3.98 -4.80 -5.33
N MET A 53 3.55 -4.67 -6.57
CA MET A 53 3.22 -5.84 -7.36
C MET A 53 4.44 -6.71 -7.58
N ARG A 54 5.57 -6.08 -7.79
CA ARG A 54 6.80 -6.84 -8.02
C ARG A 54 7.23 -7.59 -6.77
N LEU A 55 7.05 -6.97 -5.61
CA LEU A 55 7.35 -7.66 -4.36
C LEU A 55 6.46 -8.87 -4.17
N TYR A 56 5.18 -8.70 -4.42
CA TYR A 56 4.26 -9.83 -4.32
C TYR A 56 4.63 -10.93 -5.29
N LYS A 57 4.93 -10.55 -6.53
CA LYS A 57 5.25 -11.55 -7.55
C LYS A 57 6.52 -12.30 -7.20
N THR A 58 7.45 -11.65 -6.54
CA THR A 58 8.71 -12.25 -6.15
C THR A 58 8.52 -13.29 -5.04
N HIS A 59 7.60 -13.02 -4.12
CA HIS A 59 7.51 -13.83 -2.90
C HIS A 59 6.31 -14.76 -2.85
N LEU A 60 5.35 -14.61 -3.73
CA LEU A 60 4.15 -15.45 -3.74
C LEU A 60 4.18 -16.33 -4.98
N ASP A 61 3.58 -17.52 -4.88
CA ASP A 61 3.43 -18.33 -6.09
C ASP A 61 2.31 -17.72 -6.95
N ASP A 62 2.11 -18.28 -8.12
CA ASP A 62 1.20 -17.68 -9.08
C ASP A 62 -0.22 -17.59 -8.55
N ASP A 63 -0.69 -18.64 -7.90
CA ASP A 63 -2.05 -18.62 -7.38
C ASP A 63 -2.20 -17.63 -6.25
N GLU A 64 -1.21 -17.58 -5.38
CA GLU A 64 -1.23 -16.61 -4.28
C GLU A 64 -1.16 -15.19 -4.79
N TYR A 65 -0.35 -14.98 -5.80
CA TYR A 65 -0.23 -13.64 -6.38
C TYR A 65 -1.57 -13.19 -6.97
N LYS A 66 -2.20 -14.06 -7.74
CA LYS A 66 -3.48 -13.71 -8.34
C LYS A 66 -4.53 -13.44 -7.28
N SER A 67 -4.53 -14.25 -6.24
CA SER A 67 -5.48 -14.06 -5.15
C SER A 67 -5.24 -12.73 -4.45
N MET A 68 -3.99 -12.37 -4.24
CA MET A 68 -3.66 -11.12 -3.58
C MET A 68 -4.08 -9.93 -4.44
N ILE A 69 -3.80 -10.00 -5.72
CA ILE A 69 -4.17 -8.90 -6.61
C ILE A 69 -5.69 -8.75 -6.64
N GLN A 70 -6.40 -9.86 -6.66
CA GLN A 70 -7.86 -9.79 -6.64
C GLN A 70 -8.34 -9.15 -5.34
N THR A 71 -7.75 -9.53 -4.23
CA THR A 71 -8.11 -8.93 -2.94
C THR A 71 -7.89 -7.43 -2.96
N VAL A 72 -6.77 -7.00 -3.52
CA VAL A 72 -6.47 -5.58 -3.61
C VAL A 72 -7.54 -4.87 -4.43
N MET A 73 -7.90 -5.45 -5.57
CA MET A 73 -8.87 -4.82 -6.44
C MET A 73 -10.25 -4.74 -5.82
N GLU A 74 -10.58 -5.70 -4.98
CA GLU A 74 -11.88 -5.74 -4.35
C GLU A 74 -11.96 -4.97 -3.05
N THR A 75 -10.83 -4.52 -2.55
CA THR A 75 -10.79 -3.78 -1.31
C THR A 75 -11.26 -2.35 -1.53
N GLU A 76 -12.20 -1.94 -0.72
CA GLU A 76 -12.69 -0.59 -0.80
C GLU A 76 -11.71 0.34 -0.13
N VAL A 77 -11.24 1.34 -0.85
CA VAL A 77 -10.26 2.27 -0.34
C VAL A 77 -10.85 3.66 -0.33
N LYS A 78 -10.78 4.33 0.80
CA LYS A 78 -11.28 5.68 0.90
C LYS A 78 -10.16 6.66 0.63
N PRO A 79 -10.43 7.70 -0.14
CA PRO A 79 -9.37 8.67 -0.42
C PRO A 79 -8.99 9.43 0.84
N TYR A 80 -7.78 9.93 0.83
CA TYR A 80 -7.36 10.81 1.91
C TYR A 80 -8.16 12.09 1.85
N ARG A 81 -8.42 12.62 3.03
CA ARG A 81 -9.11 13.86 3.07
C ARG A 81 -8.10 14.97 2.96
N GLU A 82 -8.15 15.69 1.89
CA GLU A 82 -7.18 16.71 1.78
C GLU A 82 -7.46 17.68 0.70
N PRO A 83 -8.55 18.29 0.74
CA PRO A 83 -8.88 19.27 -0.25
C PRO A 83 -7.91 20.40 -0.31
N LYS A 84 -7.09 20.54 0.70
CA LYS A 84 -6.20 21.64 0.72
C LYS A 84 -5.05 21.51 -0.18
N LEU A 85 -4.82 20.36 -0.68
CA LEU A 85 -3.67 20.18 -1.50
C LEU A 85 -3.73 20.85 -2.81
N HIS A 86 -4.84 21.34 -3.18
CA HIS A 86 -4.89 22.00 -4.47
C HIS A 86 -4.88 23.46 -4.37
#